data_d9d32d1dfc29b450e92425adf7653713
#
_entry.id   d9d32d1dfc29b450e92425adf7653713
#
_cell.length_a   1.000
_cell.length_b   1.000
_cell.length_c   1.000
_cell.angle_alpha   90.00
_cell.angle_beta   90.00
_cell.angle_gamma   90.00
#
_symmetry.space_group_name_H-M   'P 1'
#
loop_
_entity.id
_entity.type
_entity.pdbx_description
1 polymer ?
#
loop_
_entity_poly.entity_id
_entity_poly.type
_entity_poly.pdbx_seq_one_letter_code
_entity_poly.pdbx_strand_id
1 'polypeptide(L)' 'LKAYFSAHDDGLPASGLYDRVLREVERPLIRLSLAATRGNQIKASQLLGLNRNTLRKKIRELDIQVVRGMKE' A
#
# COMPACT_ATOMS: atom_id res chain seq x y z
N LEU A 1 11.17 -9.99 4.25
CA LEU A 1 11.35 -9.52 5.64
C LEU A 1 12.70 -9.88 6.23
N LYS A 2 13.25 -11.02 5.84
CA LYS A 2 14.58 -11.41 6.33
C LYS A 2 15.66 -10.39 5.98
N ALA A 3 15.53 -9.74 4.83
CA ALA A 3 16.51 -8.75 4.41
C ALA A 3 16.58 -7.56 5.35
N TYR A 4 15.47 -7.20 5.97
CA TYR A 4 15.45 -6.10 6.94
C TYR A 4 16.24 -6.44 8.18
N PHE A 5 16.12 -7.65 8.67
CA PHE A 5 16.81 -8.07 9.89
C PHE A 5 18.28 -8.34 9.66
N SER A 6 18.61 -8.94 8.52
CA SER A 6 20.01 -9.25 8.23
C SER A 6 20.83 -8.04 7.81
N ALA A 7 20.19 -6.95 7.41
CA ALA A 7 20.88 -5.72 7.02
C ALA A 7 21.30 -4.85 8.19
N HIS A 8 20.94 -5.24 9.42
CA HIS A 8 21.23 -4.44 10.61
C HIS A 8 22.26 -5.14 11.48
N ASP A 9 23.24 -4.38 11.96
CA ASP A 9 24.39 -4.91 12.68
C ASP A 9 24.03 -5.67 13.95
N ASP A 10 23.03 -5.20 14.66
CA ASP A 10 22.59 -5.82 15.91
C ASP A 10 21.51 -6.87 15.69
N GLY A 11 21.18 -7.16 14.45
CA GLY A 11 20.13 -8.10 14.12
C GLY A 11 18.72 -7.54 14.30
N LEU A 12 18.61 -6.30 14.76
CA LEU A 12 17.34 -5.65 14.96
C LEU A 12 17.23 -4.39 14.09
N PRO A 13 16.13 -4.22 13.35
CA PRO A 13 15.95 -3.03 12.53
C PRO A 13 15.71 -1.79 13.40
N ALA A 14 15.93 -0.64 12.82
CA ALA A 14 15.62 0.63 13.48
C ALA A 14 14.13 0.72 13.76
N SER A 15 13.76 1.59 14.69
CA SER A 15 12.36 1.84 14.98
C SER A 15 11.63 2.31 13.71
N GLY A 16 10.36 1.95 13.59
CA GLY A 16 9.58 2.27 12.39
C GLY A 16 9.59 1.18 11.34
N LEU A 17 10.14 0.01 11.66
CA LEU A 17 10.17 -1.12 10.73
C LEU A 17 8.76 -1.50 10.28
N TYR A 18 7.81 -1.52 11.18
CA TYR A 18 6.45 -1.89 10.86
C TYR A 18 5.87 -0.99 9.76
N ASP A 19 6.01 0.32 9.95
CA ASP A 19 5.51 1.29 8.98
C ASP A 19 6.23 1.16 7.64
N ARG A 20 7.52 0.93 7.68
CA ARG A 20 8.34 0.83 6.49
C ARG A 20 7.95 -0.40 5.66
N VAL A 21 7.81 -1.55 6.29
CA VAL A 21 7.40 -2.78 5.62
C VAL A 21 5.97 -2.64 5.11
N LEU A 22 5.10 -2.06 5.93
CA LEU A 22 3.71 -1.88 5.56
C LEU A 22 3.57 -1.02 4.30
N ARG A 23 4.33 0.06 4.20
CA ARG A 23 4.31 0.93 3.02
C ARG A 23 4.76 0.21 1.76
N GLU A 24 5.77 -0.63 1.89
CA GLU A 24 6.29 -1.39 0.75
C GLU A 24 5.27 -2.38 0.22
N VAL A 25 4.43 -2.92 1.09
CA VAL A 25 3.39 -3.87 0.71
C VAL A 25 2.12 -3.13 0.27
N GLU A 26 1.79 -2.04 0.94
CA GLU A 26 0.57 -1.29 0.64
C GLU A 26 0.55 -0.73 -0.78
N ARG A 27 1.66 -0.21 -1.24
CA ARG A 27 1.70 0.42 -2.55
C ARG A 27 1.29 -0.53 -3.68
N PRO A 28 1.94 -1.69 -3.85
CA PRO A 28 1.52 -2.62 -4.90
C PRO A 28 0.13 -3.19 -4.67
N LEU A 29 -0.23 -3.42 -3.41
CA LEU A 29 -1.55 -3.96 -3.08
C LEU A 29 -2.67 -3.00 -3.47
N ILE A 30 -2.51 -1.73 -3.15
CA ILE A 30 -3.51 -0.71 -3.49
C ILE A 30 -3.56 -0.50 -5.00
N ARG A 31 -2.40 -0.46 -5.65
CA ARG A 31 -2.35 -0.30 -7.11
C ARG A 31 -3.07 -1.45 -7.81
N LEU A 32 -2.83 -2.68 -7.39
CA LEU A 32 -3.50 -3.84 -7.98
C LEU A 32 -5.00 -3.81 -7.72
N SER A 33 -5.40 -3.40 -6.53
CA SER A 33 -6.82 -3.28 -6.20
C SER A 33 -7.51 -2.23 -7.04
N LEU A 34 -6.84 -1.11 -7.29
CA LEU A 34 -7.37 -0.05 -8.14
C LEU A 34 -7.45 -0.51 -9.59
N ALA A 35 -6.42 -1.22 -10.06
CA ALA A 35 -6.43 -1.76 -11.42
C ALA A 35 -7.58 -2.75 -11.61
N ALA A 36 -7.77 -3.64 -10.63
CA ALA A 36 -8.85 -4.63 -10.67
C ALA A 36 -10.23 -4.00 -10.68
N THR A 37 -10.38 -2.84 -10.09
CA THR A 37 -11.65 -2.10 -10.01
C THR A 37 -11.71 -0.94 -10.98
N ARG A 38 -10.74 -0.85 -11.88
CA ARG A 38 -10.66 0.21 -12.91
C ARG A 38 -10.67 1.62 -12.32
N GLY A 39 -9.95 1.81 -11.23
CA GLY A 39 -9.84 3.09 -10.57
C GLY A 39 -11.01 3.43 -9.65
N ASN A 40 -11.94 2.51 -9.45
CA ASN A 40 -13.08 2.75 -8.56
C ASN A 40 -12.64 2.60 -7.12
N GLN A 41 -12.47 3.72 -6.43
CA GLN A 41 -11.96 3.73 -5.06
C GLN A 41 -12.92 3.10 -4.05
N ILE A 42 -14.22 3.21 -4.30
CA ILE A 42 -15.21 2.59 -3.41
C ILE A 42 -15.10 1.07 -3.47
N LYS A 43 -15.04 0.52 -4.67
CA LYS A 43 -14.90 -0.93 -4.84
C LYS A 43 -13.55 -1.41 -4.36
N ALA A 44 -12.49 -0.64 -4.59
CA ALA A 44 -11.16 -0.99 -4.11
C ALA A 44 -11.11 -1.02 -2.58
N SER A 45 -11.76 -0.07 -1.92
CA SER A 45 -11.80 -0.06 -0.47
C SER A 45 -12.55 -1.28 0.08
N GLN A 46 -13.62 -1.69 -0.58
CA GLN A 46 -14.37 -2.87 -0.20
C GLN A 46 -13.52 -4.13 -0.39
N LEU A 47 -12.82 -4.21 -1.51
CA LEU A 47 -11.93 -5.35 -1.78
C LEU A 47 -10.84 -5.47 -0.73
N LEU A 48 -10.26 -4.34 -0.31
CA LEU A 48 -9.20 -4.30 0.68
C LEU A 48 -9.70 -4.40 2.11
N GLY A 49 -11.00 -4.20 2.33
CA GLY A 49 -11.55 -4.17 3.68
C GLY A 49 -11.20 -2.89 4.42
N LEU A 50 -10.97 -1.80 3.70
CA LEU A 50 -10.63 -0.51 4.28
C LEU A 50 -11.79 0.46 4.17
N ASN A 51 -11.82 1.43 5.07
CA ASN A 51 -12.74 2.56 4.95
C ASN A 51 -12.32 3.39 3.72
N ARG A 52 -13.31 3.91 2.98
CA ARG A 52 -13.05 4.70 1.79
C ARG A 52 -12.13 5.89 2.06
N ASN A 53 -12.37 6.59 3.17
CA ASN A 53 -11.55 7.75 3.53
C ASN A 53 -10.12 7.34 3.85
N THR A 54 -9.94 6.20 4.50
CA THR A 54 -8.63 5.65 4.79
C THR A 54 -7.89 5.32 3.50
N LEU A 55 -8.57 4.70 2.54
CA LEU A 55 -7.98 4.38 1.25
C LEU A 55 -7.53 5.65 0.51
N ARG A 56 -8.39 6.67 0.50
CA ARG A 56 -8.06 7.94 -0.17
C ARG A 56 -6.83 8.59 0.46
N LYS A 57 -6.75 8.54 1.79
CA LYS A 57 -5.60 9.07 2.51
C LYS A 57 -4.32 8.33 2.13
N LYS A 58 -4.38 7.00 2.06
CA LYS A 58 -3.23 6.18 1.69
C LYS A 58 -2.79 6.42 0.26
N ILE A 59 -3.72 6.58 -0.65
CA ILE A 59 -3.41 6.89 -2.05
C ILE A 59 -2.61 8.19 -2.12
N ARG A 60 -3.01 9.18 -1.33
CA ARG A 60 -2.32 10.46 -1.28
C ARG A 60 -0.93 10.34 -0.65
N GLU A 61 -0.84 9.65 0.48
CA GLU A 61 0.41 9.50 1.21
C GLU A 61 1.44 8.69 0.43
N LEU A 62 0.98 7.68 -0.31
CA LEU A 62 1.85 6.81 -1.10
C LEU A 62 2.08 7.32 -2.51
N ASP A 63 1.47 8.45 -2.85
CA ASP A 63 1.60 9.07 -4.16
C ASP A 63 1.24 8.11 -5.28
N ILE A 64 0.11 7.43 -5.11
CA ILE A 64 -0.39 6.48 -6.08
C ILE A 64 -1.30 7.22 -7.05
N GLN A 65 -1.05 7.04 -8.34
CA GLN A 65 -1.90 7.66 -9.35
C GLN A 65 -3.14 6.80 -9.58
N VAL A 66 -4.28 7.47 -9.60
CA VAL A 66 -5.56 6.82 -9.87
C VAL A 66 -6.10 7.40 -11.17
N VAL A 67 -6.22 6.56 -12.17
CA VAL A 67 -6.75 6.98 -13.46
C VAL A 67 -8.09 6.30 -13.68
N ARG A 68 -9.10 7.10 -14.01
CA ARG A 68 -10.43 6.57 -14.27
C ARG A 68 -10.38 5.65 -15.49
N GLY A 69 -11.00 4.47 -15.37
CA GLY A 69 -10.94 3.48 -16.42
C GLY A 69 -9.59 2.78 -16.51
N MET A 70 -8.85 2.77 -15.42
CA MET A 70 -7.54 2.19 -15.30
C MET A 70 -7.50 0.73 -15.71
N LYS A 71 -6.48 0.35 -16.47
CA LYS A 71 -6.23 -1.03 -16.88
C LYS A 71 -4.84 -1.45 -16.44
N GLU A 72 -4.68 -2.72 -16.24
CA GLU A 72 -3.36 -3.26 -15.95
C GLU A 72 -2.44 -3.20 -17.16
#